data_2b567c43e4f813ee5656ea036e8c3b22
#
_entry.id   2b567c43e4f813ee5656ea036e8c3b22
#
_cell.length_a   1.000
_cell.length_b   1.000
_cell.length_c   1.000
_cell.angle_alpha   90.00
_cell.angle_beta   90.00
_cell.angle_gamma   90.00
#
_symmetry.space_group_name_H-M   'P 1'
#
loop_
_entity.id
_entity.type
_entity.pdbx_description
1 polymer ?
#
loop_
_entity_poly.entity_id
_entity_poly.type
_entity_poly.pdbx_seq_one_letter_code
_entity_poly.pdbx_strand_id
1 'polypeptide(L)'
;MNKAFSFFPGCSFHSTGISYAESTRYVAGCLDISLYEIKDWNCCGASAAPTVNDDLMYSLSTRNLALSEDQHPYLPVMTPCTGCYAALKRAEVKTKSDASYRTRINNIIDMNYRGTVEVTSL
;
A
#
# COMPACT_ATOMS: atom_id res chain seq x y z
N MET A 1 22.17 5.47 -8.97
CA MET A 1 21.50 4.20 -9.24
C MET A 1 20.00 4.41 -9.20
N ASN A 2 19.28 4.07 -10.25
CA ASN A 2 17.83 4.28 -10.34
C ASN A 2 17.11 3.28 -9.45
N LYS A 3 16.22 3.78 -8.57
CA LYS A 3 15.36 2.95 -7.72
C LYS A 3 13.92 3.08 -8.17
N ALA A 4 13.18 2.00 -8.10
CA ALA A 4 11.78 1.97 -8.50
C ALA A 4 10.93 1.47 -7.34
N PHE A 5 9.74 2.06 -7.18
CA PHE A 5 8.79 1.70 -6.15
C PHE A 5 7.39 1.66 -6.72
N SER A 6 6.57 0.77 -6.20
CA SER A 6 5.12 0.81 -6.39
C SER A 6 4.58 1.92 -5.47
N PHE A 7 3.77 2.83 -6.00
CA PHE A 7 3.39 4.03 -5.27
C PHE A 7 1.93 3.98 -4.83
N PHE A 8 1.71 4.13 -3.53
CA PHE A 8 0.37 4.23 -2.95
C PHE A 8 0.16 5.65 -2.44
N PRO A 9 -0.61 6.50 -3.17
CA PRO A 9 -0.74 7.90 -2.78
C PRO A 9 -1.64 8.14 -1.58
N GLY A 10 -2.70 7.33 -1.39
CA GLY A 10 -3.63 7.52 -0.29
C GLY A 10 -4.72 8.55 -0.58
N CYS A 11 -5.85 8.46 0.13
CA CYS A 11 -7.01 9.32 -0.13
C CYS A 11 -6.73 10.79 0.13
N SER A 12 -6.08 11.12 1.25
CA SER A 12 -5.80 12.51 1.61
C SER A 12 -4.81 13.17 0.64
N PHE A 13 -4.02 12.37 -0.04
CA PHE A 13 -3.04 12.84 -1.02
C PHE A 13 -3.74 13.48 -2.21
N HIS A 14 -4.90 12.97 -2.61
CA HIS A 14 -5.66 13.49 -3.74
C HIS A 14 -6.64 14.61 -3.36
N SER A 15 -7.04 14.70 -2.09
CA SER A 15 -8.02 15.70 -1.68
C SER A 15 -7.40 16.98 -1.12
N THR A 16 -6.48 16.85 -0.16
CA THR A 16 -5.87 18.01 0.51
C THR A 16 -4.37 18.07 0.33
N GLY A 17 -3.76 17.01 -0.18
CA GLY A 17 -2.32 16.90 -0.31
C GLY A 17 -1.80 17.00 -1.73
N ILE A 18 -2.52 17.69 -2.65
CA ILE A 18 -2.10 17.79 -4.04
C ILE A 18 -0.72 18.43 -4.17
N SER A 19 -0.48 19.51 -3.42
CA SER A 19 0.84 20.18 -3.41
C SER A 19 1.94 19.23 -2.90
N TYR A 20 1.60 18.42 -1.91
CA TYR A 20 2.52 17.43 -1.37
C TYR A 20 2.79 16.32 -2.38
N ALA A 21 1.78 15.93 -3.16
CA ALA A 21 1.94 14.95 -4.23
C ALA A 21 2.94 15.45 -5.27
N GLU A 22 2.78 16.69 -5.70
CA GLU A 22 3.68 17.31 -6.68
C GLU A 22 5.11 17.40 -6.15
N SER A 23 5.26 17.81 -4.89
CA SER A 23 6.57 17.91 -4.24
C SER A 23 7.24 16.54 -4.14
N THR A 24 6.47 15.51 -3.77
CA THR A 24 6.99 14.14 -3.65
C THR A 24 7.48 13.64 -5.00
N ARG A 25 6.71 13.84 -6.07
CA ARG A 25 7.10 13.42 -7.41
C ARG A 25 8.32 14.19 -7.91
N TYR A 26 8.40 15.48 -7.61
CA TYR A 26 9.55 16.30 -7.97
C TYR A 26 10.82 15.81 -7.27
N VAL A 27 10.74 15.60 -5.95
CA VAL A 27 11.89 15.11 -5.17
C VAL A 27 12.32 13.74 -5.65
N ALA A 28 11.37 12.84 -5.92
CA ALA A 28 11.69 11.52 -6.44
C ALA A 28 12.44 11.62 -7.77
N GLY A 29 12.01 12.52 -8.67
CA GLY A 29 12.69 12.75 -9.92
C GLY A 29 14.13 13.24 -9.73
N CYS A 30 14.33 14.17 -8.77
CA CYS A 30 15.68 14.68 -8.47
C CYS A 30 16.59 13.60 -7.91
N LEU A 31 16.05 12.63 -7.20
CA LEU A 31 16.82 11.52 -6.61
C LEU A 31 16.89 10.29 -7.52
N ASP A 32 16.41 10.42 -8.76
CA ASP A 32 16.39 9.32 -9.73
C ASP A 32 15.60 8.11 -9.23
N ILE A 33 14.46 8.40 -8.59
CA ILE A 33 13.52 7.39 -8.10
C ILE A 33 12.30 7.36 -9.01
N SER A 34 11.94 6.17 -9.50
CA SER A 34 10.74 5.98 -10.33
C SER A 34 9.59 5.52 -9.46
N LEU A 35 8.45 6.19 -9.58
CA LEU A 35 7.24 5.87 -8.84
C LEU A 35 6.18 5.37 -9.80
N TYR A 36 5.70 4.15 -9.59
CA TYR A 36 4.67 3.52 -10.40
C TYR A 36 3.39 3.41 -9.56
N GLU A 37 2.43 4.29 -9.81
CA GLU A 37 1.19 4.31 -9.04
C GLU A 37 0.44 2.98 -9.18
N ILE A 38 -0.07 2.46 -8.07
CA ILE A 38 -0.90 1.25 -8.06
C ILE A 38 -2.25 1.62 -8.69
N LYS A 39 -2.64 0.93 -9.76
CA LYS A 39 -3.93 1.16 -10.41
C LYS A 39 -5.03 0.47 -9.60
N ASP A 40 -6.20 1.13 -9.54
CA ASP A 40 -7.38 0.62 -8.84
C ASP A 40 -7.21 0.48 -7.33
N TRP A 41 -6.29 1.27 -6.75
CA TRP A 41 -6.11 1.24 -5.31
C TRP A 41 -7.35 1.75 -4.57
N ASN A 42 -7.54 1.28 -3.33
CA ASN A 42 -8.62 1.73 -2.45
C ASN A 42 -8.03 2.33 -1.19
N CYS A 43 -8.87 3.04 -0.41
CA CYS A 43 -8.45 3.55 0.88
C CYS A 43 -7.88 2.42 1.75
N CYS A 44 -6.78 2.70 2.46
CA CYS A 44 -6.15 1.72 3.35
C CYS A 44 -6.99 1.43 4.60
N GLY A 45 -8.01 2.24 4.86
CA GLY A 45 -8.88 2.08 6.03
C GLY A 45 -8.30 2.59 7.33
N ALA A 46 -7.19 3.34 7.28
CA ALA A 46 -6.48 3.75 8.50
C ALA A 46 -7.33 4.63 9.42
N SER A 47 -8.27 5.42 8.86
CA SER A 47 -9.04 6.38 9.65
C SER A 47 -10.35 5.83 10.19
N ALA A 48 -11.03 4.94 9.46
CA ALA A 48 -12.39 4.49 9.82
C ALA A 48 -12.48 2.99 10.08
N ALA A 49 -11.79 2.17 9.29
CA ALA A 49 -11.94 0.72 9.36
C ALA A 49 -11.60 0.12 10.73
N PRO A 50 -10.58 0.60 11.48
CA PRO A 50 -10.26 0.04 12.79
C PRO A 50 -11.39 0.14 13.81
N THR A 51 -12.28 1.11 13.66
CA THR A 51 -13.44 1.26 14.56
C THR A 51 -14.58 0.35 14.17
N VAL A 52 -14.56 -0.25 12.98
CA VAL A 52 -15.59 -1.17 12.49
C VAL A 52 -15.21 -2.61 12.80
N ASN A 53 -14.12 -3.10 12.23
CA ASN A 53 -13.51 -4.38 12.60
C ASN A 53 -12.12 -4.52 11.99
N ASP A 54 -11.31 -5.42 12.59
CA ASP A 54 -9.93 -5.63 12.16
C ASP A 54 -9.86 -6.29 10.78
N ASP A 55 -10.76 -7.21 10.48
CA ASP A 55 -10.76 -7.88 9.17
C ASP A 55 -10.99 -6.90 8.04
N LEU A 56 -11.84 -5.88 8.25
CA LEU A 56 -12.05 -4.85 7.24
C LEU A 56 -10.76 -4.05 7.01
N MET A 57 -10.09 -3.65 8.09
CA MET A 57 -8.82 -2.92 8.00
C MET A 57 -7.77 -3.71 7.24
N TYR A 58 -7.56 -4.97 7.64
CA TYR A 58 -6.57 -5.82 6.98
C TYR A 58 -6.94 -6.13 5.54
N SER A 59 -8.24 -6.31 5.25
CA SER A 59 -8.69 -6.59 3.88
C SER A 59 -8.44 -5.42 2.96
N LEU A 60 -8.77 -4.20 3.39
CA LEU A 60 -8.55 -3.00 2.58
C LEU A 60 -7.07 -2.80 2.26
N SER A 61 -6.21 -2.94 3.28
CA SER A 61 -4.77 -2.77 3.10
C SER A 61 -4.17 -3.91 2.25
N THR A 62 -4.55 -5.15 2.52
CA THR A 62 -4.02 -6.31 1.78
C THR A 62 -4.43 -6.27 0.31
N ARG A 63 -5.63 -5.77 0.01
CA ARG A 63 -6.04 -5.61 -1.39
C ARG A 63 -5.07 -4.71 -2.16
N ASN A 64 -4.64 -3.62 -1.54
CA ASN A 64 -3.66 -2.73 -2.16
C ASN A 64 -2.31 -3.43 -2.36
N LEU A 65 -1.87 -4.22 -1.39
CA LEU A 65 -0.63 -4.99 -1.53
C LEU A 65 -0.76 -6.04 -2.65
N ALA A 66 -1.92 -6.69 -2.76
CA ALA A 66 -2.17 -7.67 -3.82
C ALA A 66 -2.17 -7.02 -5.20
N LEU A 67 -2.75 -5.84 -5.33
CA LEU A 67 -2.71 -5.09 -6.58
C LEU A 67 -1.29 -4.73 -6.98
N SER A 68 -0.47 -4.31 -6.01
CA SER A 68 0.93 -4.01 -6.26
C SER A 68 1.69 -5.26 -6.68
N GLU A 69 1.45 -6.38 -6.02
CA GLU A 69 2.11 -7.64 -6.36
C GLU A 69 1.82 -8.06 -7.81
N ASP A 70 0.57 -7.88 -8.25
CA ASP A 70 0.18 -8.21 -9.62
C ASP A 70 0.75 -7.24 -10.65
N GLN A 71 0.69 -5.93 -10.36
CA GLN A 71 1.05 -4.90 -11.33
C GLN A 71 2.56 -4.66 -11.38
N HIS A 72 3.21 -4.72 -10.23
CA HIS A 72 4.64 -4.38 -10.09
C HIS A 72 5.33 -5.44 -9.24
N PRO A 73 5.43 -6.70 -9.74
CA PRO A 73 6.12 -7.76 -8.97
C PRO A 73 7.55 -7.33 -8.68
N TYR A 74 8.01 -7.65 -7.49
CA TYR A 74 9.36 -7.35 -6.98
C TYR A 74 9.60 -5.90 -6.58
N LEU A 75 8.62 -4.98 -6.76
CA LEU A 75 8.80 -3.62 -6.28
C LEU A 75 8.19 -3.45 -4.89
N PRO A 76 8.92 -2.83 -3.95
CA PRO A 76 8.30 -2.48 -2.67
C PRO A 76 7.26 -1.37 -2.85
N VAL A 77 6.29 -1.33 -1.96
CA VAL A 77 5.27 -0.27 -1.95
C VAL A 77 5.78 0.88 -1.10
N MET A 78 5.76 2.07 -1.67
CA MET A 78 6.14 3.29 -0.97
C MET A 78 4.92 4.20 -0.84
N THR A 79 4.72 4.77 0.34
CA THR A 79 3.65 5.73 0.58
C THR A 79 4.17 6.91 1.40
N PRO A 80 3.75 8.15 1.06
CA PRO A 80 4.15 9.33 1.83
C PRO A 80 3.29 9.57 3.07
N CYS A 81 2.15 8.91 3.20
CA CYS A 81 1.23 9.12 4.32
C CYS A 81 1.59 8.19 5.48
N THR A 82 1.85 8.74 6.67
CA THR A 82 2.21 7.94 7.84
C THR A 82 1.10 7.01 8.30
N GLY A 83 -0.15 7.45 8.23
CA GLY A 83 -1.30 6.59 8.54
C GLY A 83 -1.45 5.44 7.57
N CYS A 84 -1.28 5.71 6.28
CA CYS A 84 -1.31 4.67 5.26
C CYS A 84 -0.14 3.71 5.42
N TYR A 85 1.06 4.22 5.72
CA TYR A 85 2.22 3.38 5.97
C TYR A 85 1.94 2.41 7.12
N ALA A 86 1.42 2.92 8.23
CA ALA A 86 1.13 2.08 9.40
C ALA A 86 0.11 0.97 9.06
N ALA A 87 -0.95 1.31 8.32
CA ALA A 87 -1.98 0.34 7.95
C ALA A 87 -1.43 -0.72 7.00
N LEU A 88 -0.70 -0.30 5.96
CA LEU A 88 -0.12 -1.21 4.97
C LEU A 88 0.96 -2.09 5.62
N LYS A 89 1.78 -1.52 6.49
CA LYS A 89 2.84 -2.26 7.17
C LYS A 89 2.27 -3.31 8.10
N ARG A 90 1.20 -3.00 8.83
CA ARG A 90 0.52 -3.99 9.67
C ARG A 90 -0.01 -5.15 8.84
N ALA A 91 -0.61 -4.85 7.68
CA ALA A 91 -1.10 -5.89 6.78
C ALA A 91 0.04 -6.75 6.23
N GLU A 92 1.15 -6.12 5.86
CA GLU A 92 2.34 -6.86 5.40
C GLU A 92 2.82 -7.83 6.47
N VAL A 93 3.05 -7.35 7.68
CA VAL A 93 3.57 -8.18 8.77
C VAL A 93 2.59 -9.30 9.12
N LYS A 94 1.30 -8.98 9.25
CA LYS A 94 0.29 -9.98 9.63
C LYS A 94 0.16 -11.09 8.60
N THR A 95 0.12 -10.73 7.32
CA THR A 95 -0.07 -11.73 6.25
C THR A 95 1.20 -12.53 5.97
N LYS A 96 2.37 -12.01 6.29
CA LYS A 96 3.62 -12.78 6.19
C LYS A 96 3.79 -13.75 7.34
N SER A 97 3.39 -13.37 8.55
CA SER A 97 3.57 -14.18 9.74
C SER A 97 2.48 -15.22 9.95
N ASP A 98 1.32 -15.05 9.31
CA ASP A 98 0.16 -15.93 9.50
C ASP A 98 -0.44 -16.30 8.15
N ALA A 99 -0.04 -17.45 7.62
CA ALA A 99 -0.51 -17.92 6.31
C ALA A 99 -2.01 -18.24 6.32
N SER A 100 -2.55 -18.74 7.43
CA SER A 100 -3.98 -19.00 7.55
C SER A 100 -4.78 -17.71 7.45
N TYR A 101 -4.34 -16.67 8.11
CA TYR A 101 -4.99 -15.37 8.05
C TYR A 101 -4.90 -14.77 6.64
N ARG A 102 -3.76 -14.91 5.99
CA ARG A 102 -3.59 -14.48 4.60
C ARG A 102 -4.60 -15.18 3.68
N THR A 103 -4.79 -16.48 3.85
CA THR A 103 -5.77 -17.23 3.05
C THR A 103 -7.18 -16.71 3.31
N ARG A 104 -7.53 -16.44 4.56
CA ARG A 104 -8.83 -15.87 4.91
C ARG A 104 -9.06 -14.52 4.25
N ILE A 105 -8.07 -13.64 4.31
CA ILE A 105 -8.15 -12.32 3.68
C ILE A 105 -8.25 -12.44 2.17
N ASN A 106 -7.48 -13.35 1.56
CA ASN A 106 -7.56 -13.59 0.11
C ASN A 106 -8.97 -13.99 -0.32
N ASN A 107 -9.67 -14.78 0.47
CA ASN A 107 -11.06 -15.15 0.19
C ASN A 107 -11.98 -13.93 0.28
N ILE A 108 -11.75 -13.05 1.24
CA ILE A 108 -12.56 -11.83 1.41
C ILE A 108 -12.37 -10.88 0.22
N ILE A 109 -11.14 -10.66 -0.22
CA ILE A 109 -10.84 -9.71 -1.30
C ILE A 109 -10.92 -10.33 -2.69
N ASP A 110 -11.14 -11.63 -2.77
CA ASP A 110 -11.20 -12.37 -4.04
C ASP A 110 -9.92 -12.20 -4.87
N MET A 111 -8.77 -12.31 -4.21
CA MET A 111 -7.46 -12.22 -4.84
C MET A 111 -6.54 -13.29 -4.28
N ASN A 112 -5.39 -13.47 -4.91
CA ASN A 112 -4.41 -14.46 -4.50
C ASN A 112 -3.08 -13.79 -4.13
N TYR A 113 -3.11 -13.01 -3.05
CA TYR A 113 -1.90 -12.36 -2.52
C TYR A 113 -0.96 -13.40 -1.92
N ARG A 114 0.31 -13.39 -2.35
CA ARG A 114 1.30 -14.37 -1.94
C ARG A 114 2.18 -13.90 -0.77
N GLY A 115 2.01 -12.64 -0.33
CA GLY A 115 2.77 -12.12 0.80
C GLY A 115 4.20 -11.73 0.44
N THR A 116 4.45 -11.35 -0.81
CA THR A 116 5.81 -11.02 -1.27
C THR A 116 6.14 -9.53 -1.20
N VAL A 117 5.15 -8.67 -0.97
CA VAL A 117 5.34 -7.22 -1.03
C VAL A 117 5.92 -6.70 0.29
N GLU A 118 6.89 -5.81 0.19
CA GLU A 118 7.44 -5.07 1.31
C GLU A 118 6.94 -3.63 1.26
N VAL A 119 6.56 -3.07 2.41
CA VAL A 119 6.09 -1.70 2.53
C VAL A 119 7.22 -0.83 3.10
N THR A 120 7.46 0.31 2.48
CA THR A 120 8.48 1.25 2.93
C THR A 120 7.91 2.67 2.96
N SER A 121 8.53 3.56 3.74
CA SER A 121 8.17 4.98 3.77
C SER A 121 9.22 5.81 3.05
N LEU A 122 8.80 6.99 2.65
CA LEU A 122 9.70 7.93 2.00
C LEU A 122 10.74 8.48 2.98
#